data_84efe6f37ce523fa0dc72d6922ebb24e
#
_entry.id   84efe6f37ce523fa0dc72d6922ebb24e
#
_cell.length_a   1.000
_cell.length_b   1.000
_cell.length_c   1.000
_cell.angle_alpha   90.00
_cell.angle_beta   90.00
_cell.angle_gamma   90.00
#
_symmetry.space_group_name_H-M   'P 1'
#
loop_
_entity.id
_entity.type
_entity.pdbx_description
1 polymer ?
#
loop_
_entity_poly.entity_id
_entity_poly.type
_entity_poly.pdbx_seq_one_letter_code
_entity_poly.pdbx_strand_id
1 'polypeptide(L)'
;MYDGYRAIASAYDRFNADVDYERWSDFIEACFDRFLPAKPEIVLDLACGTGRMTFPLADRGYDMIGIDGSAEMLAEASDKSGDRTDRLFEEACARLGIDPDGFDTDAAMEELARHPAPLFLQQDMRDFELYGTVDTTVCCLDSLNYLCGDGDLLACLKCVHLYLAPGGLLVFDVNSPYKFAHTYGNNAYILEDEDEDGRAVFCGWQNEYDPETRLCKFYLSLFAEGEDGVYTRSDEEQTERCFDEAELTAALDEAGFDLCGIYSDFDFSPVTETTERWYVVVRTRKRGDWYLCEDRG
;
A
#
# COMPACT_ATOMS: atom_id res chain seq x y z
N MET A 1 4.20 16.49 -9.04
CA MET A 1 3.44 15.32 -9.54
C MET A 1 4.46 14.20 -9.61
N TYR A 2 4.21 13.08 -8.94
CA TYR A 2 5.10 11.92 -8.99
C TYR A 2 5.01 11.32 -10.40
N ASP A 3 6.15 11.03 -11.02
CA ASP A 3 6.24 10.64 -12.43
C ASP A 3 6.66 9.15 -12.61
N GLY A 4 6.66 8.39 -11.52
CA GLY A 4 6.98 6.96 -11.49
C GLY A 4 5.78 6.06 -11.77
N TYR A 5 6.08 4.78 -12.06
CA TYR A 5 5.09 3.73 -12.33
C TYR A 5 4.22 3.93 -13.60
N ARG A 6 4.71 4.67 -14.61
CA ARG A 6 3.99 4.82 -15.88
C ARG A 6 4.22 3.66 -16.83
N ALA A 7 5.48 3.28 -16.98
CA ALA A 7 5.85 2.25 -17.93
C ALA A 7 5.58 0.84 -17.44
N ILE A 8 5.62 0.63 -16.11
CA ILE A 8 5.51 -0.70 -15.51
C ILE A 8 4.15 -0.97 -14.87
N ALA A 9 3.21 -0.01 -14.83
CA ALA A 9 1.91 -0.18 -14.16
C ALA A 9 1.19 -1.46 -14.61
N SER A 10 1.08 -1.70 -15.91
CA SER A 10 0.44 -2.90 -16.48
C SER A 10 1.18 -4.21 -16.22
N ALA A 11 2.49 -4.15 -15.91
CA ALA A 11 3.32 -5.32 -15.58
C ALA A 11 3.59 -5.43 -14.07
N TYR A 12 3.25 -4.39 -13.29
CA TYR A 12 3.58 -4.29 -11.87
C TYR A 12 3.08 -5.48 -11.06
N ASP A 13 1.82 -5.85 -11.25
CA ASP A 13 1.22 -6.96 -10.52
C ASP A 13 1.87 -8.30 -10.82
N ARG A 14 2.32 -8.50 -12.05
CA ARG A 14 3.01 -9.73 -12.46
C ARG A 14 4.38 -9.81 -11.82
N PHE A 15 5.16 -8.72 -11.85
CA PHE A 15 6.48 -8.69 -11.20
C PHE A 15 6.42 -8.78 -9.67
N ASN A 16 5.24 -8.57 -9.08
CA ASN A 16 4.96 -8.72 -7.65
C ASN A 16 4.01 -9.90 -7.36
N ALA A 17 3.92 -10.89 -8.26
CA ALA A 17 3.02 -12.03 -8.11
C ALA A 17 3.40 -12.96 -6.93
N ASP A 18 4.66 -12.95 -6.52
CA ASP A 18 5.20 -13.69 -5.37
C ASP A 18 4.92 -13.03 -4.01
N VAL A 19 4.39 -11.80 -4.00
CA VAL A 19 3.98 -11.12 -2.76
C VAL A 19 2.70 -11.76 -2.21
N ASP A 20 2.79 -12.31 -1.01
CA ASP A 20 1.65 -12.92 -0.31
C ASP A 20 0.79 -11.83 0.38
N TYR A 21 -0.11 -11.23 -0.39
CA TYR A 21 -1.02 -10.18 0.09
C TYR A 21 -2.02 -10.68 1.14
N GLU A 22 -2.37 -11.96 1.13
CA GLU A 22 -3.23 -12.54 2.18
C GLU A 22 -2.48 -12.58 3.51
N ARG A 23 -1.23 -13.04 3.51
CA ARG A 23 -0.38 -13.02 4.71
C ARG A 23 -0.11 -11.60 5.22
N TRP A 24 0.03 -10.62 4.31
CA TRP A 24 0.08 -9.21 4.66
C TRP A 24 -1.19 -8.74 5.36
N SER A 25 -2.35 -9.09 4.81
CA SER A 25 -3.65 -8.74 5.40
C SER A 25 -3.83 -9.37 6.78
N ASP A 26 -3.41 -10.64 6.95
CA ASP A 26 -3.40 -11.32 8.26
C ASP A 26 -2.55 -10.58 9.29
N PHE A 27 -1.37 -10.11 8.89
CA PHE A 27 -0.50 -9.31 9.77
C PHE A 27 -1.14 -7.97 10.14
N ILE A 28 -1.76 -7.27 9.17
CA ILE A 28 -2.45 -6.01 9.41
C ILE A 28 -3.60 -6.23 10.41
N GLU A 29 -4.43 -7.26 10.24
CA GLU A 29 -5.50 -7.60 11.18
C GLU A 29 -4.94 -7.97 12.57
N ALA A 30 -3.83 -8.71 12.62
CA ALA A 30 -3.15 -9.01 13.88
C ALA A 30 -2.62 -7.73 14.58
N CYS A 31 -2.19 -6.71 13.80
CA CYS A 31 -1.87 -5.39 14.37
C CYS A 31 -3.10 -4.70 14.93
N PHE A 32 -4.25 -4.74 14.24
CA PHE A 32 -5.49 -4.17 14.72
C PHE A 32 -5.94 -4.85 16.02
N ASP A 33 -5.98 -6.18 16.05
CA ASP A 33 -6.37 -6.97 17.23
C ASP A 33 -5.45 -6.71 18.43
N ARG A 34 -4.16 -6.50 18.17
CA ARG A 34 -3.16 -6.30 19.24
C ARG A 34 -3.15 -4.88 19.80
N PHE A 35 -3.40 -3.89 18.95
CA PHE A 35 -3.13 -2.49 19.30
C PHE A 35 -4.37 -1.59 19.29
N LEU A 36 -5.52 -2.03 18.76
CA LEU A 36 -6.77 -1.27 18.83
C LEU A 36 -7.74 -1.87 19.84
N PRO A 37 -8.61 -1.03 20.43
CA PRO A 37 -9.65 -1.51 21.37
C PRO A 37 -10.81 -2.21 20.66
N ALA A 38 -11.00 -1.98 19.35
CA ALA A 38 -12.06 -2.56 18.53
C ALA A 38 -11.59 -2.66 17.07
N LYS A 39 -12.27 -3.51 16.27
CA LYS A 39 -12.03 -3.59 14.83
C LYS A 39 -12.27 -2.24 14.18
N PRO A 40 -11.35 -1.71 13.37
CA PRO A 40 -11.55 -0.47 12.61
C PRO A 40 -12.62 -0.67 11.53
N GLU A 41 -13.31 0.40 11.15
CA GLU A 41 -14.29 0.38 10.05
C GLU A 41 -13.67 0.95 8.76
N ILE A 42 -13.09 2.14 8.86
CA ILE A 42 -12.53 2.86 7.69
C ILE A 42 -11.01 2.76 7.71
N VAL A 43 -10.45 2.22 6.63
CA VAL A 43 -8.99 2.03 6.47
C VAL A 43 -8.50 2.79 5.24
N LEU A 44 -7.48 3.62 5.45
CA LEU A 44 -6.76 4.28 4.36
C LEU A 44 -5.59 3.39 3.92
N ASP A 45 -5.54 3.05 2.63
CA ASP A 45 -4.38 2.46 1.96
C ASP A 45 -3.62 3.59 1.25
N LEU A 46 -2.51 4.01 1.85
CA LEU A 46 -1.70 5.13 1.38
C LEU A 46 -0.60 4.64 0.44
N ALA A 47 -0.52 5.20 -0.75
CA ALA A 47 0.23 4.69 -1.90
C ALA A 47 -0.27 3.29 -2.31
N CYS A 48 -1.57 3.20 -2.57
CA CYS A 48 -2.27 1.93 -2.81
C CYS A 48 -1.91 1.25 -4.14
N GLY A 49 -1.25 1.97 -5.06
CA GLY A 49 -0.87 1.47 -6.38
C GLY A 49 -2.07 0.92 -7.15
N THR A 50 -1.96 -0.30 -7.62
CA THR A 50 -3.02 -1.02 -8.34
C THR A 50 -4.09 -1.66 -7.42
N GLY A 51 -4.09 -1.34 -6.11
CA GLY A 51 -5.07 -1.83 -5.13
C GLY A 51 -4.79 -3.23 -4.58
N ARG A 52 -3.60 -3.79 -4.79
CA ARG A 52 -3.26 -5.16 -4.36
C ARG A 52 -3.39 -5.40 -2.85
N MET A 53 -3.20 -4.38 -2.00
CA MET A 53 -3.53 -4.45 -0.57
C MET A 53 -4.95 -4.01 -0.26
N THR A 54 -5.48 -3.05 -1.03
CA THR A 54 -6.83 -2.51 -0.83
C THR A 54 -7.91 -3.60 -0.95
N PHE A 55 -7.85 -4.45 -2.00
CA PHE A 55 -8.91 -5.43 -2.27
C PHE A 55 -8.98 -6.56 -1.23
N PRO A 56 -7.90 -7.21 -0.81
CA PRO A 56 -7.96 -8.21 0.26
C PRO A 56 -8.54 -7.67 1.56
N LEU A 57 -8.25 -6.43 1.93
CA LEU A 57 -8.83 -5.79 3.10
C LEU A 57 -10.32 -5.44 2.89
N ALA A 58 -10.70 -4.97 1.69
CA ALA A 58 -12.11 -4.76 1.34
C ALA A 58 -12.93 -6.06 1.40
N ASP A 59 -12.36 -7.19 0.96
CA ASP A 59 -13.00 -8.51 1.03
C ASP A 59 -13.15 -9.02 2.46
N ARG A 60 -12.31 -8.56 3.40
CA ARG A 60 -12.41 -8.79 4.85
C ARG A 60 -13.40 -7.85 5.56
N GLY A 61 -14.06 -6.96 4.79
CA GLY A 61 -15.16 -6.10 5.25
C GLY A 61 -14.74 -4.76 5.81
N TYR A 62 -13.55 -4.26 5.45
CA TYR A 62 -13.13 -2.89 5.73
C TYR A 62 -13.66 -1.93 4.65
N ASP A 63 -14.07 -0.73 5.07
CA ASP A 63 -14.36 0.37 4.14
C ASP A 63 -13.05 1.04 3.74
N MET A 64 -12.65 0.85 2.48
CA MET A 64 -11.32 1.17 2.00
C MET A 64 -11.28 2.47 1.21
N ILE A 65 -10.31 3.32 1.57
CA ILE A 65 -9.93 4.48 0.77
C ILE A 65 -8.49 4.24 0.30
N GLY A 66 -8.26 4.23 -1.01
CA GLY A 66 -6.94 4.13 -1.61
C GLY A 66 -6.48 5.50 -2.12
N ILE A 67 -5.26 5.90 -1.77
CA ILE A 67 -4.61 7.11 -2.30
C ILE A 67 -3.33 6.71 -3.01
N ASP A 68 -3.13 7.20 -4.23
CA ASP A 68 -1.87 7.06 -4.97
C ASP A 68 -1.57 8.31 -5.79
N GLY A 69 -0.30 8.58 -6.06
CA GLY A 69 0.15 9.69 -6.90
C GLY A 69 0.07 9.39 -8.40
N SER A 70 0.10 8.11 -8.80
CA SER A 70 0.08 7.65 -10.19
C SER A 70 -1.36 7.46 -10.68
N ALA A 71 -1.70 8.19 -11.75
CA ALA A 71 -2.99 8.01 -12.41
C ALA A 71 -3.09 6.65 -13.12
N GLU A 72 -1.96 6.16 -13.63
CA GLU A 72 -1.87 4.88 -14.32
C GLU A 72 -2.11 3.71 -13.36
N MET A 73 -1.53 3.75 -12.16
CA MET A 73 -1.79 2.76 -11.11
C MET A 73 -3.26 2.77 -10.67
N LEU A 74 -3.84 3.96 -10.50
CA LEU A 74 -5.24 4.09 -10.10
C LEU A 74 -6.22 3.69 -11.22
N ALA A 75 -5.84 3.79 -12.48
CA ALA A 75 -6.64 3.25 -13.57
C ALA A 75 -6.76 1.73 -13.46
N GLU A 76 -5.63 1.02 -13.26
CA GLU A 76 -5.61 -0.42 -13.02
C GLU A 76 -6.43 -0.80 -11.76
N ALA A 77 -6.30 -0.03 -10.67
CA ALA A 77 -7.09 -0.25 -9.46
C ALA A 77 -8.59 -0.09 -9.71
N SER A 78 -8.98 0.92 -10.52
CA SER A 78 -10.38 1.20 -10.84
C SER A 78 -11.00 0.11 -11.71
N ASP A 79 -10.26 -0.41 -12.69
CA ASP A 79 -10.71 -1.52 -13.54
C ASP A 79 -10.93 -2.79 -12.69
N LYS A 80 -9.99 -3.15 -11.83
CA LYS A 80 -10.14 -4.27 -10.89
C LYS A 80 -11.31 -4.08 -9.90
N SER A 81 -11.59 -2.83 -9.50
CA SER A 81 -12.74 -2.54 -8.64
C SER A 81 -14.07 -2.80 -9.37
N GLY A 82 -14.14 -2.51 -10.67
CA GLY A 82 -15.26 -2.87 -11.52
C GLY A 82 -15.47 -4.39 -11.58
N ASP A 83 -14.42 -5.12 -11.97
CA ASP A 83 -14.44 -6.59 -12.06
C ASP A 83 -14.82 -7.24 -10.73
N ARG A 84 -14.29 -6.72 -9.61
CA ARG A 84 -14.66 -7.18 -8.26
C ARG A 84 -16.14 -6.98 -7.99
N THR A 85 -16.68 -5.82 -8.34
CA THR A 85 -18.09 -5.48 -8.14
C THR A 85 -19.00 -6.40 -8.93
N ASP A 86 -18.68 -6.64 -10.19
CA ASP A 86 -19.42 -7.54 -11.07
C ASP A 86 -19.39 -8.97 -10.53
N ARG A 87 -18.21 -9.47 -10.14
CA ARG A 87 -18.05 -10.80 -9.52
C ARG A 87 -18.91 -10.95 -8.25
N LEU A 88 -18.85 -9.98 -7.33
CA LEU A 88 -19.61 -10.03 -6.08
C LEU A 88 -21.12 -9.98 -6.35
N PHE A 89 -21.58 -9.23 -7.35
CA PHE A 89 -22.97 -9.20 -7.76
C PHE A 89 -23.43 -10.55 -8.32
N GLU A 90 -22.64 -11.16 -9.22
CA GLU A 90 -22.94 -12.49 -9.79
C GLU A 90 -22.98 -13.56 -8.70
N GLU A 91 -22.04 -13.53 -7.75
CA GLU A 91 -22.00 -14.45 -6.59
C GLU A 91 -23.26 -14.29 -5.70
N ALA A 92 -23.70 -13.04 -5.45
CA ALA A 92 -24.91 -12.75 -4.71
C ALA A 92 -26.16 -13.27 -5.45
N CYS A 93 -26.26 -13.02 -6.75
CA CYS A 93 -27.32 -13.55 -7.59
C CYS A 93 -27.39 -15.08 -7.57
N ALA A 94 -26.24 -15.74 -7.74
CA ALA A 94 -26.15 -17.20 -7.73
C ALA A 94 -26.59 -17.79 -6.37
N ARG A 95 -26.18 -17.18 -5.26
CA ARG A 95 -26.55 -17.61 -3.91
C ARG A 95 -28.05 -17.44 -3.63
N LEU A 96 -28.64 -16.37 -4.12
CA LEU A 96 -30.06 -16.05 -3.93
C LEU A 96 -30.96 -16.73 -4.97
N GLY A 97 -30.39 -17.36 -6.02
CA GLY A 97 -31.14 -17.94 -7.12
C GLY A 97 -31.82 -16.89 -8.04
N ILE A 98 -31.21 -15.72 -8.16
CA ILE A 98 -31.65 -14.58 -8.96
C ILE A 98 -30.94 -14.64 -10.33
N ASP A 99 -31.67 -14.35 -11.40
CA ASP A 99 -31.07 -14.16 -12.72
C ASP A 99 -30.38 -12.77 -12.75
N PRO A 100 -29.05 -12.69 -12.95
CA PRO A 100 -28.34 -11.41 -12.96
C PRO A 100 -28.80 -10.46 -14.08
N ASP A 101 -29.32 -10.98 -15.19
CA ASP A 101 -29.90 -10.22 -16.30
C ASP A 101 -31.41 -9.92 -16.11
N GLY A 102 -31.97 -10.36 -15.00
CA GLY A 102 -33.38 -10.22 -14.65
C GLY A 102 -33.75 -8.83 -14.14
N PHE A 103 -35.06 -8.60 -13.97
CA PHE A 103 -35.58 -7.32 -13.47
C PHE A 103 -35.67 -7.23 -11.94
N ASP A 104 -35.52 -8.34 -11.21
CA ASP A 104 -35.65 -8.40 -9.75
C ASP A 104 -34.30 -8.75 -9.09
N THR A 105 -33.42 -7.77 -9.09
CA THR A 105 -32.07 -7.91 -8.51
C THR A 105 -31.89 -7.15 -7.21
N ASP A 106 -32.96 -6.58 -6.64
CA ASP A 106 -32.90 -5.72 -5.46
C ASP A 106 -32.21 -6.39 -4.25
N ALA A 107 -32.50 -7.68 -4.00
CA ALA A 107 -31.88 -8.42 -2.92
C ALA A 107 -30.38 -8.67 -3.12
N ALA A 108 -29.94 -8.89 -4.36
CA ALA A 108 -28.51 -9.04 -4.68
C ALA A 108 -27.79 -7.70 -4.55
N MET A 109 -28.42 -6.60 -4.95
CA MET A 109 -27.88 -5.24 -4.76
C MET A 109 -27.80 -4.86 -3.27
N GLU A 110 -28.77 -5.24 -2.44
CA GLU A 110 -28.73 -5.04 -1.01
C GLU A 110 -27.58 -5.80 -0.36
N GLU A 111 -27.27 -7.00 -0.86
CA GLU A 111 -26.14 -7.78 -0.40
C GLU A 111 -24.80 -7.18 -0.84
N LEU A 112 -24.71 -6.77 -2.11
CA LEU A 112 -23.55 -6.06 -2.65
C LEU A 112 -23.24 -4.77 -1.85
N ALA A 113 -24.25 -4.03 -1.42
CA ALA A 113 -24.09 -2.82 -0.63
C ALA A 113 -23.41 -3.05 0.74
N ARG A 114 -23.28 -4.30 1.19
CA ARG A 114 -22.51 -4.66 2.41
C ARG A 114 -21.02 -4.79 2.13
N HIS A 115 -20.62 -4.80 0.88
CA HIS A 115 -19.23 -4.87 0.41
C HIS A 115 -18.93 -3.66 -0.48
N PRO A 116 -18.80 -2.45 0.10
CA PRO A 116 -18.61 -1.24 -0.67
C PRO A 116 -17.37 -1.36 -1.56
N ALA A 117 -17.45 -0.77 -2.74
CA ALA A 117 -16.29 -0.63 -3.60
C ALA A 117 -15.30 0.35 -2.95
N PRO A 118 -14.00 0.06 -2.95
CA PRO A 118 -12.99 0.99 -2.50
C PRO A 118 -13.08 2.34 -3.22
N LEU A 119 -12.86 3.43 -2.49
CA LEU A 119 -12.74 4.77 -3.07
C LEU A 119 -11.28 5.03 -3.42
N PHE A 120 -10.97 5.29 -4.69
CA PHE A 120 -9.63 5.64 -5.13
C PHE A 120 -9.50 7.14 -5.42
N LEU A 121 -8.43 7.77 -4.89
CA LEU A 121 -8.16 9.20 -5.00
C LEU A 121 -6.73 9.44 -5.48
N GLN A 122 -6.57 10.22 -6.56
CA GLN A 122 -5.23 10.62 -7.02
C GLN A 122 -4.74 11.81 -6.21
N GLN A 123 -3.84 11.56 -5.26
CA GLN A 123 -3.26 12.60 -4.40
C GLN A 123 -1.82 12.25 -4.01
N ASP A 124 -1.06 13.27 -3.62
CA ASP A 124 0.29 13.11 -3.10
C ASP A 124 0.23 12.72 -1.61
N MET A 125 0.96 11.67 -1.22
CA MET A 125 0.97 11.19 0.17
C MET A 125 1.49 12.22 1.19
N ARG A 126 2.16 13.27 0.73
CA ARG A 126 2.68 14.37 1.58
C ARG A 126 1.65 15.46 1.85
N ASP A 127 0.59 15.53 1.05
CA ASP A 127 -0.40 16.63 1.08
C ASP A 127 -1.74 16.16 0.50
N PHE A 128 -2.35 15.16 1.14
CA PHE A 128 -3.68 14.67 0.75
C PHE A 128 -4.77 15.24 1.64
N GLU A 129 -5.99 15.27 1.11
CA GLU A 129 -7.18 15.74 1.80
C GLU A 129 -8.27 14.65 1.83
N LEU A 130 -8.87 14.45 3.01
CA LEU A 130 -10.04 13.59 3.21
C LEU A 130 -11.19 14.39 3.82
N TYR A 131 -12.43 14.00 3.54
CA TYR A 131 -13.62 14.66 4.12
C TYR A 131 -13.85 14.34 5.60
N GLY A 132 -13.16 13.36 6.15
CA GLY A 132 -13.30 12.92 7.53
C GLY A 132 -12.05 12.22 8.03
N THR A 133 -12.16 11.59 9.21
CA THR A 133 -11.08 10.77 9.76
C THR A 133 -11.24 9.31 9.36
N VAL A 134 -10.11 8.61 9.30
CA VAL A 134 -10.03 7.16 9.14
C VAL A 134 -9.58 6.52 10.44
N ASP A 135 -9.98 5.28 10.70
CA ASP A 135 -9.62 4.60 11.94
C ASP A 135 -8.17 4.15 11.94
N THR A 136 -7.71 3.68 10.77
CA THR A 136 -6.33 3.24 10.56
C THR A 136 -5.83 3.62 9.18
N THR A 137 -4.51 3.68 9.05
CA THR A 137 -3.82 3.84 7.76
C THR A 137 -2.83 2.69 7.60
N VAL A 138 -2.78 2.10 6.42
CA VAL A 138 -1.74 1.18 5.99
C VAL A 138 -0.92 1.82 4.87
N CYS A 139 0.38 1.54 4.80
CA CYS A 139 1.24 2.00 3.72
C CYS A 139 2.29 0.91 3.47
N CYS A 140 2.01 0.05 2.49
CA CYS A 140 2.70 -1.21 2.31
C CYS A 140 3.68 -1.18 1.12
N LEU A 141 4.59 -2.16 1.10
CA LEU A 141 5.57 -2.37 0.04
C LEU A 141 6.51 -1.18 -0.16
N ASP A 142 7.20 -0.80 0.94
CA ASP A 142 8.27 0.21 0.95
C ASP A 142 7.90 1.60 0.38
N SER A 143 6.60 1.88 0.23
CA SER A 143 6.13 3.13 -0.39
C SER A 143 6.67 4.40 0.28
N LEU A 144 6.90 4.38 1.60
CA LEU A 144 7.51 5.53 2.30
C LEU A 144 8.97 5.78 1.89
N ASN A 145 9.69 4.77 1.37
CA ASN A 145 11.06 4.96 0.90
C ASN A 145 11.14 5.87 -0.35
N TYR A 146 10.04 6.08 -1.08
CA TYR A 146 9.95 7.03 -2.20
C TYR A 146 9.93 8.51 -1.75
N LEU A 147 9.85 8.77 -0.45
CA LEU A 147 9.93 10.12 0.12
C LEU A 147 11.39 10.59 0.23
N CYS A 148 11.97 10.97 -0.89
CA CYS A 148 13.40 11.25 -1.02
C CYS A 148 13.81 12.66 -0.57
N GLY A 149 12.88 13.63 -0.58
CA GLY A 149 13.14 15.02 -0.23
C GLY A 149 13.32 15.24 1.28
N ASP A 150 14.11 16.27 1.63
CA ASP A 150 14.25 16.67 3.03
C ASP A 150 12.90 17.14 3.58
N GLY A 151 12.42 16.48 4.63
CA GLY A 151 11.13 16.77 5.26
C GLY A 151 9.91 16.06 4.63
N ASP A 152 10.06 15.37 3.51
CA ASP A 152 8.95 14.65 2.86
C ASP A 152 8.33 13.60 3.78
N LEU A 153 9.15 12.77 4.44
CA LEU A 153 8.68 11.79 5.40
C LEU A 153 7.85 12.44 6.53
N LEU A 154 8.36 13.54 7.09
CA LEU A 154 7.65 14.26 8.15
C LEU A 154 6.35 14.90 7.65
N ALA A 155 6.32 15.43 6.43
CA ALA A 155 5.10 15.98 5.83
C ALA A 155 4.04 14.89 5.65
N CYS A 156 4.42 13.74 5.10
CA CYS A 156 3.54 12.58 4.95
C CYS A 156 3.00 12.12 6.31
N LEU A 157 3.86 11.90 7.30
CA LEU A 157 3.45 11.47 8.62
C LEU A 157 2.52 12.47 9.32
N LYS A 158 2.76 13.79 9.16
CA LYS A 158 1.86 14.84 9.68
C LYS A 158 0.50 14.82 8.97
N CYS A 159 0.49 14.56 7.67
CA CYS A 159 -0.76 14.44 6.91
C CYS A 159 -1.56 13.21 7.36
N VAL A 160 -0.92 12.05 7.49
CA VAL A 160 -1.56 10.85 8.07
C VAL A 160 -2.08 11.13 9.47
N HIS A 161 -1.26 11.74 10.33
CA HIS A 161 -1.69 12.10 11.69
C HIS A 161 -2.93 13.00 11.68
N LEU A 162 -3.03 13.95 10.73
CA LEU A 162 -4.18 14.86 10.63
C LEU A 162 -5.50 14.09 10.41
N TYR A 163 -5.50 13.05 9.59
CA TYR A 163 -6.71 12.32 9.22
C TYR A 163 -6.97 11.05 10.04
N LEU A 164 -6.02 10.56 10.84
CA LEU A 164 -6.28 9.45 11.76
C LEU A 164 -7.23 9.86 12.89
N ALA A 165 -8.16 8.99 13.22
CA ALA A 165 -8.99 9.10 14.41
C ALA A 165 -8.13 9.04 15.69
N PRO A 166 -8.59 9.58 16.83
CA PRO A 166 -7.88 9.46 18.10
C PRO A 166 -7.57 8.01 18.46
N GLY A 167 -6.29 7.72 18.74
CA GLY A 167 -5.82 6.37 19.06
C GLY A 167 -5.69 5.43 17.84
N GLY A 168 -5.95 5.95 16.63
CA GLY A 168 -5.80 5.18 15.39
C GLY A 168 -4.37 4.75 15.11
N LEU A 169 -4.20 3.73 14.27
CA LEU A 169 -2.90 3.15 13.91
C LEU A 169 -2.45 3.60 12.52
N LEU A 170 -1.13 3.69 12.36
CA LEU A 170 -0.47 3.61 11.08
C LEU A 170 0.40 2.34 11.08
N VAL A 171 0.17 1.45 10.12
CA VAL A 171 0.95 0.23 9.88
C VAL A 171 1.64 0.38 8.54
N PHE A 172 2.96 0.30 8.51
CA PHE A 172 3.74 0.47 7.29
C PHE A 172 5.00 -0.37 7.30
N ASP A 173 5.64 -0.48 6.16
CA ASP A 173 6.97 -1.05 6.08
C ASP A 173 7.94 -0.13 5.36
N VAL A 174 9.22 -0.34 5.64
CA VAL A 174 10.33 0.30 4.94
C VAL A 174 11.46 -0.70 4.71
N ASN A 175 12.18 -0.51 3.62
CA ASN A 175 13.43 -1.20 3.37
C ASN A 175 14.49 -0.72 4.37
N SER A 176 15.19 -1.66 4.98
CA SER A 176 16.19 -1.38 6.01
C SER A 176 17.51 -0.89 5.41
N PRO A 177 18.39 -0.25 6.19
CA PRO A 177 19.75 0.07 5.76
C PRO A 177 20.53 -1.15 5.30
N TYR A 178 20.29 -2.33 5.89
CA TYR A 178 20.93 -3.57 5.45
C TYR A 178 20.55 -3.93 4.01
N LYS A 179 19.26 -3.85 3.65
CA LYS A 179 18.77 -4.14 2.29
C LYS A 179 19.38 -3.18 1.27
N PHE A 180 19.41 -1.88 1.57
CA PHE A 180 20.02 -0.88 0.68
C PHE A 180 21.51 -1.15 0.45
N ALA A 181 22.26 -1.50 1.50
CA ALA A 181 23.70 -1.70 1.39
C ALA A 181 24.10 -3.04 0.76
N HIS A 182 23.32 -4.10 1.00
CA HIS A 182 23.74 -5.47 0.68
C HIS A 182 22.89 -6.13 -0.40
N THR A 183 21.56 -5.95 -0.38
CA THR A 183 20.65 -6.57 -1.35
C THR A 183 20.48 -5.70 -2.58
N TYR A 184 20.12 -4.44 -2.41
CA TYR A 184 20.05 -3.50 -3.52
C TYR A 184 21.45 -3.14 -4.02
N GLY A 185 22.27 -2.50 -3.20
CA GLY A 185 23.65 -2.15 -3.51
C GLY A 185 23.80 -1.55 -4.91
N ASN A 186 24.73 -2.12 -5.67
CA ASN A 186 24.91 -1.84 -7.10
C ASN A 186 24.62 -3.10 -7.94
N ASN A 187 23.61 -3.84 -7.58
CA ASN A 187 23.20 -5.09 -8.22
C ASN A 187 22.31 -4.83 -9.44
N ALA A 188 22.16 -5.86 -10.25
CA ALA A 188 21.20 -5.88 -11.35
C ALA A 188 20.40 -7.18 -11.32
N TYR A 189 19.13 -7.08 -11.65
CA TYR A 189 18.18 -8.19 -11.69
C TYR A 189 17.55 -8.28 -13.07
N ILE A 190 17.13 -9.48 -13.41
CA ILE A 190 16.35 -9.76 -14.61
C ILE A 190 15.05 -10.39 -14.13
N LEU A 191 13.93 -9.82 -14.56
CA LEU A 191 12.60 -10.37 -14.35
C LEU A 191 12.05 -10.78 -15.70
N GLU A 192 11.53 -11.99 -15.79
CA GLU A 192 10.91 -12.55 -17.00
C GLU A 192 9.51 -13.06 -16.62
N ASP A 193 8.53 -12.77 -17.46
CA ASP A 193 7.16 -13.22 -17.29
C ASP A 193 6.47 -13.27 -18.67
N GLU A 194 5.25 -13.80 -18.72
CA GLU A 194 4.38 -13.80 -19.88
C GLU A 194 3.09 -13.02 -19.54
N ASP A 195 2.57 -12.25 -20.51
CA ASP A 195 1.27 -11.62 -20.34
C ASP A 195 0.12 -12.63 -20.46
N GLU A 196 -1.13 -12.18 -20.32
CA GLU A 196 -2.33 -13.03 -20.39
C GLU A 196 -2.50 -13.74 -21.73
N ASP A 197 -1.90 -13.22 -22.80
CA ASP A 197 -1.88 -13.81 -24.15
C ASP A 197 -0.66 -14.72 -24.37
N GLY A 198 0.18 -14.92 -23.36
CA GLY A 198 1.40 -15.74 -23.42
C GLY A 198 2.56 -15.05 -24.13
N ARG A 199 2.54 -13.71 -24.25
CA ARG A 199 3.61 -12.92 -24.85
C ARG A 199 4.66 -12.59 -23.79
N ALA A 200 5.93 -12.66 -24.19
CA ALA A 200 7.04 -12.46 -23.27
C ALA A 200 7.12 -11.00 -22.78
N VAL A 201 7.35 -10.84 -21.48
CA VAL A 201 7.65 -9.56 -20.83
C VAL A 201 8.97 -9.72 -20.10
N PHE A 202 9.93 -8.86 -20.42
CA PHE A 202 11.25 -8.88 -19.84
C PHE A 202 11.57 -7.52 -19.21
N CYS A 203 12.09 -7.52 -17.98
CA CYS A 203 12.55 -6.31 -17.30
C CYS A 203 14.00 -6.46 -16.85
N GLY A 204 14.87 -5.61 -17.37
CA GLY A 204 16.20 -5.39 -16.82
C GLY A 204 16.11 -4.32 -15.73
N TRP A 205 16.49 -4.69 -14.51
CA TRP A 205 16.47 -3.81 -13.34
C TRP A 205 17.88 -3.63 -12.81
N GLN A 206 18.41 -2.41 -12.81
CA GLN A 206 19.73 -2.07 -12.28
C GLN A 206 19.61 -1.08 -11.13
N ASN A 207 20.34 -1.32 -10.05
CA ASN A 207 20.40 -0.46 -8.87
C ASN A 207 21.70 0.32 -8.79
N GLU A 208 21.62 1.53 -8.23
CA GLU A 208 22.76 2.36 -7.87
C GLU A 208 22.49 3.00 -6.50
N TYR A 209 23.11 2.43 -5.45
CA TYR A 209 22.99 2.95 -4.09
C TYR A 209 24.20 3.82 -3.74
N ASP A 210 23.93 5.06 -3.33
CA ASP A 210 24.91 5.98 -2.78
C ASP A 210 24.77 6.10 -1.25
N PRO A 211 25.73 5.58 -0.47
CA PRO A 211 25.67 5.64 1.00
C PRO A 211 25.86 7.03 1.57
N GLU A 212 26.41 8.00 0.82
CA GLU A 212 26.61 9.38 1.30
C GLU A 212 25.28 10.15 1.28
N THR A 213 24.53 10.03 0.19
CA THR A 213 23.19 10.64 0.05
C THR A 213 22.08 9.74 0.60
N ARG A 214 22.35 8.47 0.82
CA ARG A 214 21.40 7.43 1.21
C ARG A 214 20.24 7.25 0.20
N LEU A 215 20.51 7.55 -1.06
CA LEU A 215 19.57 7.34 -2.16
C LEU A 215 19.96 6.11 -2.96
N CYS A 216 18.96 5.35 -3.35
CA CYS A 216 19.09 4.24 -4.30
C CYS A 216 18.29 4.55 -5.55
N LYS A 217 18.96 4.59 -6.69
CA LYS A 217 18.31 4.72 -7.99
C LYS A 217 18.08 3.35 -8.59
N PHE A 218 16.90 3.17 -9.16
CA PHE A 218 16.49 1.99 -9.89
C PHE A 218 16.26 2.38 -11.34
N TYR A 219 16.99 1.74 -12.24
CA TYR A 219 16.85 1.89 -13.69
C TYR A 219 16.17 0.63 -14.22
N LEU A 220 14.92 0.77 -14.66
CA LEU A 220 14.12 -0.31 -15.20
C LEU A 220 14.01 -0.15 -16.71
N SER A 221 14.30 -1.22 -17.44
CA SER A 221 14.07 -1.30 -18.89
C SER A 221 13.13 -2.46 -19.16
N LEU A 222 11.88 -2.13 -19.49
CA LEU A 222 10.82 -3.09 -19.80
C LEU A 222 10.80 -3.34 -21.31
N PHE A 223 10.74 -4.61 -21.71
CA PHE A 223 10.55 -5.06 -23.08
C PHE A 223 9.29 -5.94 -23.13
N ALA A 224 8.26 -5.48 -23.79
CA ALA A 224 7.01 -6.21 -23.96
C ALA A 224 6.86 -6.66 -25.40
N GLU A 225 6.60 -7.95 -25.63
CA GLU A 225 6.36 -8.54 -26.94
C GLU A 225 4.99 -8.13 -27.47
N GLY A 226 4.94 -7.60 -28.68
CA GLY A 226 3.70 -7.28 -29.38
C GLY A 226 3.18 -8.46 -30.21
N GLU A 227 1.96 -8.32 -30.78
CA GLU A 227 1.30 -9.35 -31.60
C GLU A 227 2.13 -9.79 -32.83
N ASP A 228 3.00 -8.93 -33.33
CA ASP A 228 3.90 -9.19 -34.47
C ASP A 228 5.26 -9.77 -34.05
N GLY A 229 5.46 -10.09 -32.77
CA GLY A 229 6.74 -10.56 -32.21
C GLY A 229 7.79 -9.46 -32.09
N VAL A 230 7.42 -8.19 -32.27
CA VAL A 230 8.31 -7.04 -32.08
C VAL A 230 8.23 -6.56 -30.64
N TYR A 231 9.40 -6.34 -30.00
CA TYR A 231 9.46 -5.84 -28.65
C TYR A 231 9.35 -4.32 -28.61
N THR A 232 8.47 -3.82 -27.75
CA THR A 232 8.43 -2.40 -27.38
C THR A 232 9.24 -2.20 -26.11
N ARG A 233 10.17 -1.24 -26.12
CA ARG A 233 10.96 -0.86 -24.94
C ARG A 233 10.36 0.35 -24.27
N SER A 234 10.26 0.27 -22.94
CA SER A 234 9.94 1.41 -22.06
C SER A 234 10.99 1.48 -20.96
N ASP A 235 11.44 2.68 -20.63
CA ASP A 235 12.42 2.90 -19.57
C ASP A 235 11.78 3.72 -18.45
N GLU A 236 12.12 3.40 -17.19
CA GLU A 236 11.68 4.11 -16.01
C GLU A 236 12.82 4.26 -15.02
N GLU A 237 12.92 5.41 -14.37
CA GLU A 237 13.85 5.66 -13.27
C GLU A 237 13.03 5.91 -12.01
N GLN A 238 13.34 5.19 -10.94
CA GLN A 238 12.78 5.38 -9.62
C GLN A 238 13.90 5.67 -8.62
N THR A 239 13.57 6.31 -7.52
CA THR A 239 14.53 6.59 -6.46
C THR A 239 13.88 6.33 -5.12
N GLU A 240 14.58 5.58 -4.28
CA GLU A 240 14.21 5.38 -2.88
C GLU A 240 15.27 5.97 -1.95
N ARG A 241 14.81 6.38 -0.76
CA ARG A 241 15.66 6.84 0.33
C ARG A 241 15.75 5.78 1.43
N CYS A 242 16.97 5.52 1.85
CA CYS A 242 17.25 4.70 3.03
C CYS A 242 17.07 5.54 4.29
N PHE A 243 16.09 5.19 5.12
CA PHE A 243 15.92 5.76 6.46
C PHE A 243 16.63 4.89 7.49
N ASP A 244 17.38 5.51 8.40
CA ASP A 244 17.82 4.82 9.60
C ASP A 244 16.75 4.86 10.71
N GLU A 245 16.90 4.00 11.73
CA GLU A 245 15.93 3.88 12.81
C GLU A 245 15.78 5.19 13.61
N ALA A 246 16.88 5.92 13.80
CA ALA A 246 16.87 7.16 14.57
C ALA A 246 16.12 8.28 13.80
N GLU A 247 16.34 8.40 12.49
CA GLU A 247 15.63 9.35 11.64
C GLU A 247 14.13 9.02 11.59
N LEU A 248 13.79 7.74 11.38
CA LEU A 248 12.40 7.29 11.31
C LEU A 248 11.66 7.56 12.63
N THR A 249 12.25 7.17 13.75
CA THR A 249 11.63 7.35 15.08
C THR A 249 11.52 8.83 15.46
N ALA A 250 12.49 9.66 15.10
CA ALA A 250 12.43 11.10 15.32
C ALA A 250 11.29 11.76 14.51
N ALA A 251 11.13 11.37 13.24
CA ALA A 251 10.04 11.88 12.39
C ALA A 251 8.66 11.44 12.92
N LEU A 252 8.52 10.21 13.37
CA LEU A 252 7.29 9.68 14.00
C LEU A 252 6.95 10.45 15.28
N ASP A 253 7.94 10.68 16.15
CA ASP A 253 7.75 11.44 17.39
C ASP A 253 7.33 12.88 17.10
N GLU A 254 8.00 13.56 16.17
CA GLU A 254 7.65 14.94 15.77
C GLU A 254 6.25 15.02 15.12
N ALA A 255 5.86 14.00 14.35
CA ALA A 255 4.54 13.94 13.74
C ALA A 255 3.41 13.62 14.73
N GLY A 256 3.71 13.20 15.96
CA GLY A 256 2.72 12.93 16.99
C GLY A 256 2.30 11.46 17.13
N PHE A 257 3.21 10.54 16.83
CA PHE A 257 2.99 9.10 16.98
C PHE A 257 3.77 8.53 18.16
N ASP A 258 3.22 7.49 18.77
CA ASP A 258 3.91 6.60 19.69
C ASP A 258 4.27 5.30 18.96
N LEU A 259 5.51 4.88 19.05
CA LEU A 259 6.00 3.64 18.45
C LEU A 259 5.46 2.43 19.24
N CYS A 260 4.66 1.58 18.59
CA CYS A 260 4.19 0.31 19.15
C CYS A 260 5.20 -0.82 18.94
N GLY A 261 5.91 -0.82 17.81
CA GLY A 261 7.00 -1.76 17.54
C GLY A 261 7.55 -1.68 16.13
N ILE A 262 8.76 -2.23 15.96
CA ILE A 262 9.41 -2.49 14.68
C ILE A 262 9.72 -3.98 14.63
N TYR A 263 9.28 -4.67 13.59
CA TYR A 263 9.33 -6.12 13.46
C TYR A 263 10.05 -6.55 12.19
N SER A 264 10.64 -7.74 12.22
CA SER A 264 11.36 -8.33 11.08
C SER A 264 10.47 -9.21 10.20
N ASP A 265 9.36 -9.68 10.72
CA ASP A 265 8.40 -10.53 9.99
C ASP A 265 6.98 -10.34 10.58
N PHE A 266 6.00 -10.92 9.94
CA PHE A 266 4.56 -10.90 10.27
C PHE A 266 4.21 -11.63 11.59
N ASP A 267 5.14 -12.35 12.17
CA ASP A 267 4.98 -12.99 13.50
C ASP A 267 5.40 -12.09 14.68
N PHE A 268 5.66 -10.82 14.42
CA PHE A 268 6.16 -9.84 15.38
C PHE A 268 7.56 -10.16 15.94
N SER A 269 8.35 -10.91 15.22
CA SER A 269 9.76 -11.16 15.56
C SER A 269 10.56 -9.86 15.61
N PRO A 270 11.53 -9.73 16.53
CA PRO A 270 12.34 -8.53 16.62
C PRO A 270 13.29 -8.39 15.42
N VAL A 271 13.59 -7.15 15.05
CA VAL A 271 14.59 -6.86 14.02
C VAL A 271 15.99 -7.27 14.45
N THR A 272 16.83 -7.61 13.46
CA THR A 272 18.24 -7.94 13.60
C THR A 272 19.08 -7.04 12.72
N GLU A 273 20.41 -7.11 12.85
CA GLU A 273 21.34 -6.35 12.00
C GLU A 273 21.22 -6.69 10.50
N THR A 274 20.68 -7.86 10.18
CA THR A 274 20.50 -8.36 8.79
C THR A 274 19.06 -8.37 8.32
N THR A 275 18.15 -7.79 9.09
CA THR A 275 16.74 -7.67 8.68
C THR A 275 16.63 -6.74 7.47
N GLU A 276 16.07 -7.23 6.37
CA GLU A 276 15.97 -6.47 5.11
C GLU A 276 14.78 -5.51 5.08
N ARG A 277 13.68 -5.83 5.76
CA ARG A 277 12.44 -5.04 5.78
C ARG A 277 11.97 -4.86 7.21
N TRP A 278 11.63 -3.63 7.55
CA TRP A 278 11.07 -3.29 8.85
C TRP A 278 9.57 -3.08 8.73
N TYR A 279 8.80 -3.85 9.49
CA TYR A 279 7.36 -3.67 9.65
C TYR A 279 7.12 -2.82 10.89
N VAL A 280 6.55 -1.65 10.70
CA VAL A 280 6.46 -0.62 11.73
C VAL A 280 5.00 -0.37 12.08
N VAL A 281 4.70 -0.39 13.36
CA VAL A 281 3.36 -0.10 13.89
C VAL A 281 3.46 1.08 14.83
N VAL A 282 2.67 2.11 14.57
CA VAL A 282 2.62 3.33 15.39
C VAL A 282 1.19 3.73 15.68
N ARG A 283 0.97 4.39 16.82
CA ARG A 283 -0.33 4.90 17.24
C ARG A 283 -0.29 6.42 17.35
N THR A 284 -1.34 7.09 16.84
CA THR A 284 -1.47 8.54 17.02
C THR A 284 -1.64 8.91 18.50
N ARG A 285 -0.97 9.99 18.93
CA ARG A 285 -1.15 10.59 20.27
C ARG A 285 -2.39 11.49 20.39
N LYS A 286 -3.21 11.60 19.33
CA LYS A 286 -4.49 12.31 19.43
C LYS A 286 -5.36 11.69 20.52
N ARG A 287 -6.00 12.55 21.29
CA ARG A 287 -6.99 12.17 22.31
C ARG A 287 -8.37 12.57 21.82
N GLY A 288 -9.33 11.66 21.90
CA GLY A 288 -10.74 11.95 21.62
C GLY A 288 -11.39 12.66 22.81
N ASP A 289 -12.44 13.43 22.55
CA ASP A 289 -13.19 14.13 23.59
C ASP A 289 -13.84 13.18 24.64
N TRP A 290 -14.01 11.90 24.30
CA TRP A 290 -14.52 10.87 25.21
C TRP A 290 -13.55 10.51 26.36
N TYR A 291 -12.23 10.74 26.23
CA TYR A 291 -11.28 10.63 27.34
C TYR A 291 -11.47 11.74 28.40
N LEU A 292 -12.15 12.83 28.07
CA LEU A 292 -12.43 13.90 29.01
C LEU A 292 -13.59 13.59 29.98
N CYS A 293 -14.32 12.48 29.77
CA CYS A 293 -15.44 12.07 30.63
C CYS A 293 -15.02 11.15 31.78
N GLU A 294 -13.86 10.50 31.73
CA GLU A 294 -13.42 9.59 32.80
C GLU A 294 -12.75 10.30 34.00
N ASP A 295 -12.23 11.51 33.81
CA ASP A 295 -11.61 12.31 34.90
C ASP A 295 -12.60 13.16 35.75
N ARG A 296 -13.90 12.93 35.60
CA ARG A 296 -14.94 13.63 36.40
C ARG A 296 -15.76 12.73 37.32
N GLY A 297 -15.15 11.63 37.79
CA GLY A 297 -15.73 10.77 38.81
C GLY A 297 -14.96 10.84 40.13
#